data_a0883b00374925250d4ca8b46512fc0c
#
_entry.id   a0883b00374925250d4ca8b46512fc0c
#
_cell.length_a   1.000
_cell.length_b   1.000
_cell.length_c   1.000
_cell.angle_alpha   90.00
_cell.angle_beta   90.00
_cell.angle_gamma   90.00
#
_symmetry.space_group_name_H-M   'P 1'
#
loop_
_entity.id
_entity.type
_entity.pdbx_description
1 polymer ?
#
loop_
_entity_poly.entity_id
_entity_poly.type
_entity_poly.pdbx_seq_one_letter_code
_entity_poly.pdbx_strand_id
1 'polypeptide(L)'
;MLYFEDLQTGQRFLSASHTLSEEEIISFARQFDPQPFHTDPEAARQTFFNGLAASGWHTSSLSMRLVAESELGRAANGLIGMQIDKMRWPQPSRPGDTLQVEVEVLDKRRSSSQPGFGVVKVSWTTRNQRGETAMQLECAIWLQCRSKAEAAAPELAGAK
;
A
#
# COMPACT_ATOMS: atom_id res chain seq x y z
N MET A 1 9.48 -9.77 14.46
CA MET A 1 8.84 -10.44 13.32
C MET A 1 7.35 -10.50 13.60
N LEU A 2 6.51 -10.23 12.60
CA LEU A 2 5.05 -10.19 12.71
C LEU A 2 4.45 -11.41 12.00
N TYR A 3 3.50 -12.08 12.64
CA TYR A 3 2.82 -13.27 12.12
C TYR A 3 1.33 -13.03 11.97
N PHE A 4 0.65 -13.90 11.24
CA PHE A 4 -0.79 -13.83 11.03
C PHE A 4 -1.60 -13.69 12.34
N GLU A 5 -1.19 -14.42 13.37
CA GLU A 5 -1.87 -14.42 14.69
C GLU A 5 -1.76 -13.08 15.41
N ASP A 6 -0.73 -12.29 15.12
CA ASP A 6 -0.49 -10.99 15.77
C ASP A 6 -1.40 -9.88 15.24
N LEU A 7 -2.08 -10.12 14.11
CA LEU A 7 -2.99 -9.15 13.52
C LEU A 7 -4.42 -9.28 14.06
N GLN A 8 -5.11 -8.16 14.13
CA GLN A 8 -6.52 -8.09 14.50
C GLN A 8 -7.29 -7.23 13.49
N THR A 9 -8.55 -7.60 13.21
CA THR A 9 -9.45 -6.76 12.40
C THR A 9 -9.63 -5.40 13.06
N GLY A 10 -9.53 -4.34 12.27
CA GLY A 10 -9.56 -2.96 12.73
C GLY A 10 -8.20 -2.39 13.17
N GLN A 11 -7.17 -3.24 13.26
CA GLN A 11 -5.81 -2.77 13.58
C GLN A 11 -5.27 -1.87 12.46
N ARG A 12 -4.56 -0.82 12.85
CA ARG A 12 -3.99 0.16 11.93
C ARG A 12 -2.48 0.25 12.06
N PHE A 13 -1.83 0.45 10.93
CA PHE A 13 -0.40 0.67 10.82
C PHE A 13 -0.17 1.98 10.07
N LEU A 14 0.70 2.83 10.59
CA LEU A 14 1.06 4.09 9.97
C LEU A 14 2.53 4.01 9.53
N SER A 15 2.80 4.38 8.28
CA SER A 15 4.16 4.44 7.76
C SER A 15 4.89 5.71 8.20
N ALA A 16 6.20 5.75 7.98
CA ALA A 16 6.92 7.00 7.86
C ALA A 16 6.40 7.80 6.67
N SER A 17 6.78 9.06 6.54
CA SER A 17 6.44 9.90 5.40
C SER A 17 7.62 10.10 4.46
N HIS A 18 7.32 10.39 3.19
CA HIS A 18 8.31 10.71 2.16
C HIS A 18 7.85 11.90 1.34
N THR A 19 8.74 12.86 1.14
CA THR A 19 8.48 14.03 0.29
C THR A 19 8.94 13.73 -1.13
N LEU A 20 8.03 13.81 -2.10
CA LEU A 20 8.31 13.61 -3.51
C LEU A 20 9.09 14.80 -4.09
N SER A 21 10.22 14.53 -4.71
CA SER A 21 10.91 15.53 -5.54
C SER A 21 10.44 15.47 -7.00
N GLU A 22 10.59 16.59 -7.71
CA GLU A 22 10.36 16.65 -9.15
C GLU A 22 11.23 15.62 -9.90
N GLU A 23 12.49 15.48 -9.49
CA GLU A 23 13.44 14.54 -10.08
C GLU A 23 12.96 13.08 -9.93
N GLU A 24 12.47 12.70 -8.76
CA GLU A 24 11.92 11.36 -8.54
C GLU A 24 10.74 11.08 -9.46
N ILE A 25 9.82 12.04 -9.58
CA ILE A 25 8.62 11.92 -10.43
C ILE A 25 9.01 11.67 -11.88
N ILE A 26 9.91 12.49 -12.40
CA ILE A 26 10.37 12.41 -13.80
C ILE A 26 11.16 11.12 -14.03
N SER A 27 12.05 10.76 -13.12
CA SER A 27 12.89 9.57 -13.23
C SER A 27 12.06 8.29 -13.27
N PHE A 28 11.07 8.16 -12.38
CA PHE A 28 10.16 7.01 -12.41
C PHE A 28 9.36 6.96 -13.72
N ALA A 29 8.81 8.10 -14.12
CA ALA A 29 7.95 8.16 -15.30
C ALA A 29 8.72 7.83 -16.59
N ARG A 30 9.96 8.28 -16.73
CA ARG A 30 10.81 7.94 -17.89
C ARG A 30 11.00 6.44 -18.06
N GLN A 31 11.01 5.69 -16.98
CA GLN A 31 11.20 4.24 -17.00
C GLN A 31 9.90 3.47 -17.21
N PHE A 32 8.78 3.92 -16.63
CA PHE A 32 7.58 3.10 -16.48
C PHE A 32 6.29 3.73 -17.00
N ASP A 33 6.22 5.04 -17.17
CA ASP A 33 5.03 5.77 -17.62
C ASP A 33 5.42 7.09 -18.30
N PRO A 34 6.06 7.02 -19.48
CA PRO A 34 6.70 8.19 -20.12
C PRO A 34 5.68 9.11 -20.82
N GLN A 35 4.66 9.53 -20.10
CA GLN A 35 3.67 10.51 -20.58
C GLN A 35 4.12 11.94 -20.26
N PRO A 36 3.80 12.94 -21.10
CA PRO A 36 4.30 14.32 -20.95
C PRO A 36 4.01 14.95 -19.59
N PHE A 37 2.83 14.71 -19.04
CA PHE A 37 2.42 15.27 -17.74
C PHE A 37 3.15 14.64 -16.55
N HIS A 38 3.94 13.60 -16.76
CA HIS A 38 4.79 12.95 -15.75
C HIS A 38 6.29 13.18 -15.99
N THR A 39 6.68 13.62 -17.18
CA THR A 39 8.10 13.70 -17.60
C THR A 39 8.59 15.10 -17.91
N ASP A 40 7.70 16.04 -18.21
CA ASP A 40 8.06 17.39 -18.65
C ASP A 40 7.19 18.42 -17.93
N PRO A 41 7.75 19.19 -16.98
CA PRO A 41 6.99 20.20 -16.23
C PRO A 41 6.35 21.27 -17.11
N GLU A 42 7.00 21.66 -18.20
CA GLU A 42 6.46 22.70 -19.11
C GLU A 42 5.30 22.16 -19.94
N ALA A 43 5.46 20.98 -20.54
CA ALA A 43 4.40 20.32 -21.29
C ALA A 43 3.21 19.99 -20.39
N ALA A 44 3.46 19.60 -19.14
CA ALA A 44 2.42 19.24 -18.16
C ALA A 44 1.44 20.40 -17.88
N ARG A 45 1.86 21.65 -17.98
CA ARG A 45 1.00 22.83 -17.76
C ARG A 45 -0.14 22.91 -18.74
N GLN A 46 0.01 22.35 -19.94
CA GLN A 46 -0.99 22.36 -21.00
C GLN A 46 -1.87 21.11 -20.99
N THR A 47 -1.76 20.26 -19.96
CA THR A 47 -2.49 19.02 -19.85
C THR A 47 -3.63 19.12 -18.82
N PHE A 48 -4.43 18.05 -18.74
CA PHE A 48 -5.48 17.89 -17.71
C PHE A 48 -4.96 18.17 -16.29
N PHE A 49 -3.72 17.80 -15.99
CA PHE A 49 -3.13 17.99 -14.66
C PHE A 49 -2.71 19.43 -14.36
N ASN A 50 -2.60 20.29 -15.38
CA ASN A 50 -2.21 21.69 -15.23
C ASN A 50 -0.89 21.86 -14.43
N GLY A 51 0.07 21.01 -14.70
CA GLY A 51 1.38 20.94 -14.04
C GLY A 51 1.84 19.50 -13.87
N LEU A 52 3.10 19.32 -13.50
CA LEU A 52 3.69 18.00 -13.31
C LEU A 52 2.95 17.23 -12.21
N ALA A 53 2.59 15.99 -12.52
CA ALA A 53 2.01 15.04 -11.59
C ALA A 53 2.80 13.73 -11.62
N ALA A 54 2.93 13.08 -10.48
CA ALA A 54 3.48 11.74 -10.43
C ALA A 54 2.55 10.75 -11.13
N SER A 55 3.12 9.76 -11.81
CA SER A 55 2.35 8.61 -12.27
C SER A 55 1.61 7.96 -11.10
N GLY A 56 0.37 7.52 -11.33
CA GLY A 56 -0.37 6.74 -10.32
C GLY A 56 0.41 5.50 -9.88
N TRP A 57 1.13 4.87 -10.81
CA TRP A 57 2.02 3.75 -10.50
C TRP A 57 3.20 4.14 -9.62
N HIS A 58 3.72 5.36 -9.76
CA HIS A 58 4.75 5.88 -8.86
C HIS A 58 4.21 6.07 -7.45
N THR A 59 3.05 6.70 -7.29
CA THR A 59 2.37 6.86 -6.00
C THR A 59 2.13 5.50 -5.35
N SER A 60 1.70 4.50 -6.12
CA SER A 60 1.46 3.14 -5.62
C SER A 60 2.75 2.43 -5.21
N SER A 61 3.81 2.56 -6.01
CA SER A 61 5.13 1.96 -5.70
C SER A 61 5.77 2.60 -4.48
N LEU A 62 5.67 3.91 -4.33
CA LEU A 62 6.13 4.62 -3.13
C LEU A 62 5.33 4.18 -1.90
N SER A 63 4.00 4.05 -2.04
CA SER A 63 3.14 3.54 -0.96
C SER A 63 3.57 2.14 -0.52
N MET A 64 3.89 1.25 -1.48
CA MET A 64 4.39 -0.09 -1.18
C MET A 64 5.72 -0.04 -0.40
N ARG A 65 6.67 0.82 -0.80
CA ARG A 65 7.93 1.00 -0.07
C ARG A 65 7.67 1.45 1.37
N LEU A 66 6.82 2.47 1.56
CA LEU A 66 6.49 2.99 2.89
C LEU A 66 5.82 1.93 3.78
N VAL A 67 4.96 1.09 3.22
CA VAL A 67 4.35 -0.04 3.94
C VAL A 67 5.40 -1.11 4.27
N ALA A 68 6.27 -1.46 3.34
CA ALA A 68 7.33 -2.44 3.55
C ALA A 68 8.35 -2.00 4.62
N GLU A 69 8.58 -0.69 4.76
CA GLU A 69 9.45 -0.10 5.78
C GLU A 69 8.75 0.12 7.13
N SER A 70 7.42 -0.06 7.19
CA SER A 70 6.62 0.10 8.42
C SER A 70 6.66 -1.14 9.32
N GLU A 71 5.95 -1.05 10.46
CA GLU A 71 5.78 -2.20 11.35
C GLU A 71 5.15 -3.41 10.64
N LEU A 72 4.18 -3.18 9.75
CA LEU A 72 3.55 -4.26 8.97
C LEU A 72 4.56 -4.97 8.06
N GLY A 73 5.56 -4.25 7.54
CA GLY A 73 6.63 -4.82 6.72
C GLY A 73 7.57 -5.78 7.47
N ARG A 74 7.47 -5.86 8.81
CA ARG A 74 8.21 -6.83 9.63
C ARG A 74 7.57 -8.24 9.59
N ALA A 75 6.59 -8.44 8.70
CA ALA A 75 5.93 -9.73 8.50
C ALA A 75 6.94 -10.85 8.18
N ALA A 76 6.77 -11.99 8.80
CA ALA A 76 7.57 -13.17 8.51
C ALA A 76 7.40 -13.59 7.04
N ASN A 77 8.49 -13.80 6.34
CA ASN A 77 8.54 -14.04 4.88
C ASN A 77 7.97 -12.89 4.01
N GLY A 78 7.81 -11.70 4.57
CA GLY A 78 7.32 -10.52 3.85
C GLY A 78 5.80 -10.53 3.61
N LEU A 79 5.36 -9.53 2.85
CA LEU A 79 3.96 -9.33 2.47
C LEU A 79 3.73 -9.95 1.09
N ILE A 80 3.07 -11.09 1.03
CA ILE A 80 2.86 -11.81 -0.23
C ILE A 80 1.52 -11.37 -0.84
N GLY A 81 1.57 -10.52 -1.86
CA GLY A 81 0.38 -10.04 -2.56
C GLY A 81 -0.35 -11.17 -3.28
N MET A 82 -1.65 -11.21 -3.12
CA MET A 82 -2.52 -12.16 -3.82
C MET A 82 -3.33 -11.47 -4.91
N GLN A 83 -4.01 -10.39 -4.55
CA GLN A 83 -4.90 -9.69 -5.46
C GLN A 83 -5.15 -8.26 -4.96
N ILE A 84 -5.43 -7.36 -5.90
CA ILE A 84 -5.92 -6.01 -5.62
C ILE A 84 -7.38 -5.97 -6.07
N ASP A 85 -8.30 -5.66 -5.15
CA ASP A 85 -9.73 -5.61 -5.44
C ASP A 85 -10.16 -4.25 -5.96
N LYS A 86 -9.57 -3.18 -5.40
CA LYS A 86 -9.86 -1.80 -5.77
C LYS A 86 -8.59 -0.99 -5.69
N MET A 87 -8.37 -0.13 -6.69
CA MET A 87 -7.30 0.87 -6.66
C MET A 87 -7.78 2.14 -7.34
N ARG A 88 -7.56 3.28 -6.72
CA ARG A 88 -7.91 4.59 -7.27
C ARG A 88 -6.95 5.66 -6.81
N TRP A 89 -6.84 6.71 -7.61
CA TRP A 89 -6.02 7.90 -7.36
C TRP A 89 -6.92 9.14 -7.39
N PRO A 90 -7.57 9.51 -6.25
CA PRO A 90 -8.53 10.60 -6.21
C PRO A 90 -7.91 11.98 -6.44
N GLN A 91 -6.64 12.15 -6.02
CA GLN A 91 -5.88 13.39 -6.17
C GLN A 91 -4.50 13.09 -6.77
N PRO A 92 -4.00 13.93 -7.70
CA PRO A 92 -2.64 13.78 -8.20
C PRO A 92 -1.61 14.06 -7.10
N SER A 93 -0.52 13.29 -7.09
CA SER A 93 0.64 13.60 -6.28
C SER A 93 1.53 14.57 -7.04
N ARG A 94 1.97 15.64 -6.38
CA ARG A 94 2.74 16.74 -6.95
C ARG A 94 4.17 16.79 -6.42
N PRO A 95 5.10 17.43 -7.13
CA PRO A 95 6.40 17.76 -6.54
C PRO A 95 6.24 18.53 -5.24
N GLY A 96 6.97 18.11 -4.20
CA GLY A 96 6.89 18.70 -2.86
C GLY A 96 5.81 18.11 -1.95
N ASP A 97 4.92 17.27 -2.47
CA ASP A 97 3.96 16.56 -1.62
C ASP A 97 4.66 15.56 -0.71
N THR A 98 4.23 15.53 0.54
CA THR A 98 4.71 14.58 1.55
C THR A 98 3.65 13.51 1.76
N LEU A 99 3.96 12.28 1.37
CA LEU A 99 3.04 11.17 1.40
C LEU A 99 3.28 10.28 2.62
N GLN A 100 2.20 9.79 3.20
CA GLN A 100 2.19 8.83 4.30
C GLN A 100 1.06 7.82 4.07
N VAL A 101 1.29 6.57 4.44
CA VAL A 101 0.32 5.49 4.24
C VAL A 101 -0.23 5.01 5.57
N GLU A 102 -1.54 4.92 5.66
CA GLU A 102 -2.24 4.18 6.70
C GLU A 102 -2.76 2.87 6.12
N VAL A 103 -2.45 1.76 6.79
CA VAL A 103 -3.00 0.43 6.46
C VAL A 103 -3.95 0.02 7.56
N GLU A 104 -5.14 -0.43 7.18
CA GLU A 104 -6.14 -0.99 8.11
C GLU A 104 -6.41 -2.45 7.76
N VAL A 105 -6.40 -3.32 8.76
CA VAL A 105 -6.80 -4.73 8.63
C VAL A 105 -8.31 -4.79 8.58
N LEU A 106 -8.87 -5.19 7.43
CA LEU A 106 -10.32 -5.26 7.23
C LEU A 106 -10.91 -6.60 7.64
N ASP A 107 -10.18 -7.69 7.35
CA ASP A 107 -10.61 -9.06 7.63
C ASP A 107 -9.41 -10.00 7.60
N LYS A 108 -9.52 -11.14 8.27
CA LYS A 108 -8.48 -12.17 8.26
C LYS A 108 -9.08 -13.56 8.40
N ARG A 109 -8.51 -14.51 7.69
CA ARG A 109 -8.86 -15.92 7.79
C ARG A 109 -7.67 -16.82 7.50
N ARG A 110 -7.69 -18.05 8.00
CA ARG A 110 -6.67 -19.02 7.62
C ARG A 110 -6.81 -19.40 6.14
N SER A 111 -5.68 -19.65 5.49
CA SER A 111 -5.68 -20.10 4.11
C SER A 111 -6.15 -21.56 4.04
N SER A 112 -7.08 -21.85 3.12
CA SER A 112 -7.51 -23.20 2.82
C SER A 112 -6.56 -23.95 1.85
N SER A 113 -5.79 -23.21 1.05
CA SER A 113 -4.93 -23.75 0.00
C SER A 113 -3.44 -23.79 0.40
N GLN A 114 -3.03 -22.96 1.35
CA GLN A 114 -1.64 -22.85 1.79
C GLN A 114 -1.53 -23.03 3.30
N PRO A 115 -1.34 -24.28 3.78
CA PRO A 115 -1.10 -24.53 5.20
C PRO A 115 0.13 -23.77 5.69
N GLY A 116 0.00 -23.08 6.80
CA GLY A 116 1.06 -22.22 7.34
C GLY A 116 0.92 -20.75 7.00
N PHE A 117 -0.13 -20.38 6.26
CA PHE A 117 -0.46 -18.97 5.94
C PHE A 117 -1.90 -18.62 6.30
N GLY A 118 -2.11 -17.37 6.60
CA GLY A 118 -3.43 -16.75 6.66
C GLY A 118 -3.60 -15.73 5.54
N VAL A 119 -4.83 -15.53 5.12
CA VAL A 119 -5.23 -14.46 4.19
C VAL A 119 -5.68 -13.27 5.00
N VAL A 120 -5.11 -12.11 4.75
CA VAL A 120 -5.46 -10.85 5.39
C VAL A 120 -5.92 -9.88 4.33
N LYS A 121 -7.13 -9.36 4.50
CA LYS A 121 -7.64 -8.22 3.71
C LYS A 121 -7.23 -6.93 4.37
N VAL A 122 -6.64 -6.04 3.60
CA VAL A 122 -6.20 -4.72 4.08
C VAL A 122 -6.66 -3.62 3.13
N SER A 123 -6.90 -2.44 3.68
CA SER A 123 -7.00 -1.21 2.90
C SER A 123 -5.77 -0.36 3.13
N TRP A 124 -5.30 0.30 2.08
CA TRP A 124 -4.25 1.30 2.16
C TRP A 124 -4.84 2.65 1.77
N THR A 125 -4.55 3.66 2.57
CA THR A 125 -4.89 5.04 2.25
C THR A 125 -3.63 5.87 2.32
N THR A 126 -3.18 6.36 1.17
CA THR A 126 -2.02 7.26 1.06
C THR A 126 -2.53 8.69 1.02
N ARG A 127 -2.07 9.50 1.98
CA ARG A 127 -2.45 10.92 2.10
C ARG A 127 -1.24 11.82 1.93
N ASN A 128 -1.50 13.02 1.40
CA ASN A 128 -0.52 14.09 1.37
C ASN A 128 -0.53 14.91 2.68
N GLN A 129 0.29 15.94 2.77
CA GLN A 129 0.43 16.82 3.94
C GLN A 129 -0.84 17.62 4.28
N ARG A 130 -1.78 17.72 3.34
CA ARG A 130 -3.09 18.39 3.56
C ARG A 130 -4.18 17.40 3.98
N GLY A 131 -3.84 16.13 4.16
CA GLY A 131 -4.81 15.09 4.47
C GLY A 131 -5.65 14.60 3.27
N GLU A 132 -5.32 15.04 2.05
CA GLU A 132 -6.00 14.61 0.84
C GLU A 132 -5.53 13.22 0.43
N THR A 133 -6.45 12.39 -0.05
CA THR A 133 -6.15 11.03 -0.48
C THR A 133 -5.54 11.03 -1.88
N ALA A 134 -4.26 10.67 -1.97
CA ALA A 134 -3.54 10.52 -3.24
C ALA A 134 -3.73 9.14 -3.87
N MET A 135 -3.88 8.10 -3.04
CA MET A 135 -4.14 6.74 -3.50
C MET A 135 -4.91 5.97 -2.43
N GLN A 136 -5.81 5.11 -2.88
CA GLN A 136 -6.51 4.16 -2.02
C GLN A 136 -6.61 2.82 -2.72
N LEU A 137 -6.35 1.73 -2.00
CA LEU A 137 -6.56 0.39 -2.50
C LEU A 137 -7.09 -0.55 -1.41
N GLU A 138 -7.75 -1.61 -1.83
CA GLU A 138 -8.03 -2.78 -1.02
C GLU A 138 -7.35 -3.98 -1.68
N CYS A 139 -6.65 -4.78 -0.89
CA CYS A 139 -5.97 -5.97 -1.39
C CYS A 139 -6.01 -7.11 -0.37
N ALA A 140 -5.72 -8.30 -0.86
CA ALA A 140 -5.51 -9.48 -0.05
C ALA A 140 -4.04 -9.88 -0.09
N ILE A 141 -3.50 -10.24 1.05
CA ILE A 141 -2.12 -10.70 1.21
C ILE A 141 -2.10 -12.00 1.99
N TRP A 142 -1.10 -12.84 1.72
CA TRP A 142 -0.75 -13.95 2.60
C TRP A 142 0.25 -13.49 3.65
N LEU A 143 -0.01 -13.89 4.90
CA LEU A 143 0.91 -13.75 6.03
C LEU A 143 1.21 -15.11 6.62
N GLN A 144 2.47 -15.34 6.94
CA GLN A 144 2.90 -16.58 7.57
C GLN A 144 2.29 -16.73 8.96
N CYS A 145 1.79 -17.92 9.27
CA CYS A 145 1.40 -18.31 10.62
C CYS A 145 2.65 -18.68 11.45
N ARG A 146 2.56 -18.55 12.77
CA ARG A 146 3.66 -18.82 13.70
C ARG A 146 4.11 -20.27 13.67
N SER A 147 3.17 -21.20 13.58
CA SER A 147 3.45 -22.62 13.36
C SER A 147 2.37 -23.30 12.51
N LYS A 148 2.70 -24.48 11.95
CA LYS A 148 1.70 -25.28 11.21
C LYS A 148 0.56 -25.77 12.12
N ALA A 149 0.85 -26.04 13.40
CA ALA A 149 -0.17 -26.45 14.36
C ALA A 149 -1.13 -25.30 14.69
N GLU A 150 -0.62 -24.09 14.88
CA GLU A 150 -1.43 -22.89 15.05
C GLU A 150 -2.22 -22.55 13.78
N ALA A 151 -1.61 -22.78 12.60
CA ALA A 151 -2.29 -22.58 11.32
C ALA A 151 -3.50 -23.52 11.13
N ALA A 152 -3.47 -24.73 11.71
CA ALA A 152 -4.54 -25.72 11.61
C ALA A 152 -5.63 -25.55 12.67
N ALA A 153 -5.40 -24.76 13.73
CA ALA A 153 -6.40 -24.53 14.77
C ALA A 153 -7.59 -23.73 14.21
N PRO A 154 -8.84 -24.14 14.45
CA PRO A 154 -10.00 -23.34 14.06
C PRO A 154 -9.96 -22.00 14.81
N GLU A 155 -10.24 -20.90 14.12
CA GLU A 155 -10.52 -19.63 14.78
C GLU A 155 -11.74 -19.85 15.69
N LEU A 156 -11.53 -19.73 16.99
CA LEU A 156 -12.64 -19.65 17.92
C LEU A 156 -13.47 -18.44 17.52
N ALA A 157 -14.62 -18.70 16.90
CA ALA A 157 -15.59 -17.67 16.60
C ALA A 157 -15.80 -16.86 17.89
N GLY A 158 -15.47 -15.56 17.81
CA GLY A 158 -15.57 -14.66 18.94
C GLY A 158 -16.94 -14.82 19.60
N ALA A 159 -16.92 -15.25 20.85
CA ALA A 159 -18.10 -15.27 21.66
C ALA A 159 -18.65 -13.85 21.76
N LYS A 160 -19.91 -13.73 21.43
CA LYS A 160 -20.85 -12.60 21.44
C LYS A 160 -20.50 -11.41 22.34
#